data_4b6414c6f26706a02f21436b5500bc64
#
_entry.id   4b6414c6f26706a02f21436b5500bc64
#
_cell.length_a   1.000
_cell.length_b   1.000
_cell.length_c   1.000
_cell.angle_alpha   90.00
_cell.angle_beta   90.00
_cell.angle_gamma   90.00
#
_symmetry.space_group_name_H-M   'P 1'
#
loop_
_entity.id
_entity.type
_entity.pdbx_description
1 polymer ?
#
loop_
_entity_poly.entity_id
_entity_poly.type
_entity_poly.pdbx_seq_one_letter_code
_entity_poly.pdbx_strand_id
1 'polypeptide(L)'
;MAMVIVDHVYGCGYAYAVSPLSLLMWVLLDNCYPKWFQTPPNGKQITVTSKRDPSDIPWGSYGAEYVVESSGVFTTTEKASAHLKCGAKKVVISALSADAPMFVVGVNEKNYNPSMNVVSNASCTTNCLAPLAKVVHEEFGIVEGLMTTVHATTDGSLKTVDGPSMKDWRGGRGVGQNILPSSTGAAKVLPALNGKLTGMAFRVPTPNVSVVDLPEASEGALKGILGYTDEDIVSNDFVGDARSSIFDAKADIGLSFSFMKLVSWYDNEWGYSNRVLDLIGHMALVNSKH
;
A
#
# COMPACT_ATOMS: atom_id res chain seq x y z
N MET A 1 -6.37 -17.00 -13.46
CA MET A 1 -6.55 -16.32 -12.17
C MET A 1 -7.32 -15.05 -12.42
N ALA A 2 -8.50 -14.93 -11.88
CA ALA A 2 -9.30 -13.71 -11.92
C ALA A 2 -9.12 -12.96 -10.60
N MET A 3 -8.85 -11.67 -10.66
CA MET A 3 -8.67 -10.80 -9.53
C MET A 3 -9.69 -9.67 -9.57
N VAL A 4 -10.12 -9.21 -8.43
CA VAL A 4 -11.11 -8.16 -8.30
C VAL A 4 -10.72 -7.19 -7.21
N ILE A 5 -10.91 -5.91 -7.47
CA ILE A 5 -10.71 -4.82 -6.52
C ILE A 5 -12.06 -4.34 -6.01
N VAL A 6 -12.16 -4.14 -4.72
CA VAL A 6 -13.31 -3.50 -4.07
C VAL A 6 -12.89 -2.13 -3.59
N ASP A 7 -13.54 -1.10 -4.10
CA ASP A 7 -13.33 0.28 -3.65
C ASP A 7 -14.65 0.94 -3.25
N HIS A 8 -14.59 1.88 -2.33
CA HIS A 8 -15.72 2.67 -1.83
C HIS A 8 -15.59 4.14 -2.27
N VAL A 9 -16.12 4.44 -3.45
CA VAL A 9 -16.23 5.83 -3.88
C VAL A 9 -17.59 6.40 -3.47
N TYR A 10 -17.61 7.50 -2.69
CA TYR A 10 -18.80 8.26 -2.31
C TYR A 10 -19.94 7.47 -1.63
N GLY A 11 -19.61 6.51 -0.78
CA GLY A 11 -20.64 5.79 -0.01
C GLY A 11 -21.39 4.70 -0.76
N CYS A 12 -21.09 4.48 -2.02
CA CYS A 12 -21.53 3.32 -2.81
C CYS A 12 -20.36 2.37 -2.97
N GLY A 13 -20.52 1.10 -2.57
CA GLY A 13 -19.52 0.06 -2.80
C GLY A 13 -19.53 -0.36 -4.26
N TYR A 14 -18.38 -0.27 -4.93
CA TYR A 14 -18.17 -0.82 -6.27
C TYR A 14 -17.15 -1.95 -6.22
N ALA A 15 -17.39 -2.98 -7.02
CA ALA A 15 -16.46 -4.08 -7.14
C ALA A 15 -16.14 -4.31 -8.63
N TYR A 16 -14.87 -4.51 -8.93
CA TYR A 16 -14.37 -4.62 -10.29
C TYR A 16 -13.66 -5.95 -10.51
N ALA A 17 -14.06 -6.71 -11.54
CA ALA A 17 -13.39 -7.93 -11.93
C ALA A 17 -12.49 -7.68 -13.13
N VAL A 18 -11.18 -7.89 -12.99
CA VAL A 18 -10.18 -7.61 -14.02
C VAL A 18 -9.24 -8.79 -14.25
N SER A 19 -8.80 -8.98 -15.47
CA SER A 19 -7.74 -9.94 -15.78
C SER A 19 -6.38 -9.41 -15.30
N PRO A 20 -5.42 -10.28 -14.90
CA PRO A 20 -4.17 -9.91 -14.26
C PRO A 20 -3.31 -8.87 -14.99
N LEU A 21 -3.38 -8.81 -16.33
CA LEU A 21 -2.59 -7.89 -17.16
C LEU A 21 -3.18 -6.48 -17.29
N SER A 22 -4.45 -6.29 -16.93
CA SER A 22 -5.13 -4.98 -17.01
C SER A 22 -5.17 -4.24 -15.68
N LEU A 23 -4.77 -4.88 -14.60
CA LEU A 23 -4.86 -4.33 -13.25
C LEU A 23 -3.88 -3.19 -13.00
N LEU A 24 -2.65 -3.29 -13.53
CA LEU A 24 -1.62 -2.26 -13.32
C LEU A 24 -2.06 -0.86 -13.75
N MET A 25 -2.90 -0.76 -14.77
CA MET A 25 -3.41 0.52 -15.26
C MET A 25 -4.61 1.07 -14.48
N TRP A 26 -5.27 0.22 -13.67
CA TRP A 26 -6.57 0.55 -13.07
C TRP A 26 -6.50 1.15 -11.69
N VAL A 27 -5.51 0.76 -10.89
CA VAL A 27 -5.31 1.29 -9.54
C VAL A 27 -4.99 2.80 -9.56
N LEU A 28 -4.48 3.32 -10.67
CA LEU A 28 -4.15 4.74 -10.86
C LEU A 28 -5.30 5.61 -11.39
N LEU A 29 -6.38 5.00 -11.91
CA LEU A 29 -7.44 5.76 -12.58
C LEU A 29 -8.64 6.05 -11.69
N ASP A 30 -8.61 5.66 -10.45
CA ASP A 30 -9.79 5.59 -9.58
C ASP A 30 -10.26 6.91 -9.00
N ASN A 31 -9.64 8.02 -9.38
CA ASN A 31 -10.02 9.32 -8.85
C ASN A 31 -10.96 10.12 -9.72
N CYS A 32 -11.36 9.64 -10.89
CA CYS A 32 -12.17 10.44 -11.79
C CYS A 32 -13.24 9.64 -12.54
N TYR A 33 -14.48 9.64 -12.04
CA TYR A 33 -15.76 9.51 -12.73
C TYR A 33 -16.16 8.21 -13.48
N PRO A 34 -17.46 7.84 -13.41
CA PRO A 34 -18.06 6.71 -14.11
C PRO A 34 -17.94 6.70 -15.65
N LYS A 35 -17.49 7.79 -16.26
CA LYS A 35 -17.38 7.93 -17.72
C LYS A 35 -16.24 7.13 -18.36
N TRP A 36 -15.21 6.72 -17.60
CA TRP A 36 -14.05 5.96 -18.10
C TRP A 36 -14.33 4.46 -18.31
N PHE A 37 -15.48 3.97 -17.83
CA PHE A 37 -15.91 2.60 -18.02
C PHE A 37 -16.30 2.23 -19.47
N GLN A 38 -16.35 3.19 -20.38
CA GLN A 38 -16.77 2.94 -21.77
C GLN A 38 -15.67 2.38 -22.67
N THR A 39 -14.40 2.45 -22.27
CA THR A 39 -13.28 1.87 -23.00
C THR A 39 -12.44 0.98 -22.10
N PRO A 40 -12.63 -0.36 -22.17
CA PRO A 40 -11.85 -1.27 -21.33
C PRO A 40 -10.36 -1.19 -21.72
N PRO A 41 -9.45 -1.09 -20.74
CA PRO A 41 -8.03 -1.10 -20.98
C PRO A 41 -7.64 -2.40 -21.73
N ASN A 42 -6.91 -2.25 -22.81
CA ASN A 42 -6.46 -3.38 -23.65
C ASN A 42 -7.60 -4.24 -24.26
N GLY A 43 -8.80 -3.70 -24.46
CA GLY A 43 -9.94 -4.41 -25.06
C GLY A 43 -10.55 -5.52 -24.21
N LYS A 44 -10.19 -5.63 -22.92
CA LYS A 44 -10.73 -6.65 -22.02
C LYS A 44 -11.99 -6.14 -21.31
N GLN A 45 -13.02 -6.98 -21.25
CA GLN A 45 -14.24 -6.66 -20.51
C GLN A 45 -13.97 -6.62 -19.02
N ILE A 46 -14.46 -5.54 -18.39
CA ILE A 46 -14.48 -5.38 -16.93
C ILE A 46 -15.92 -5.42 -16.48
N THR A 47 -16.22 -6.31 -15.55
CA THR A 47 -17.55 -6.38 -14.95
C THR A 47 -17.57 -5.46 -13.73
N VAL A 48 -18.51 -4.53 -13.72
CA VAL A 48 -18.75 -3.63 -12.59
C VAL A 48 -20.05 -4.05 -11.91
N THR A 49 -19.99 -4.18 -10.58
CA THR A 49 -21.18 -4.41 -9.77
C THR A 49 -21.25 -3.40 -8.63
N SER A 50 -22.44 -2.95 -8.30
CA SER A 50 -22.69 -2.02 -7.19
C SER A 50 -23.38 -2.80 -6.06
N LYS A 51 -22.63 -3.14 -5.01
CA LYS A 51 -23.13 -3.82 -3.82
C LYS A 51 -22.48 -3.18 -2.60
N ARG A 52 -23.29 -2.92 -1.58
CA ARG A 52 -22.82 -2.28 -0.35
C ARG A 52 -22.21 -3.29 0.63
N ASP A 53 -22.75 -4.49 0.67
CA ASP A 53 -22.25 -5.57 1.51
C ASP A 53 -21.35 -6.50 0.68
N PRO A 54 -20.11 -6.75 1.10
CA PRO A 54 -19.21 -7.67 0.41
C PRO A 54 -19.78 -9.08 0.24
N SER A 55 -20.65 -9.51 1.16
CA SER A 55 -21.30 -10.81 1.10
C SER A 55 -22.38 -10.94 0.01
N ASP A 56 -22.77 -9.83 -0.62
CA ASP A 56 -23.73 -9.82 -1.74
C ASP A 56 -23.06 -9.82 -3.12
N ILE A 57 -21.73 -9.76 -3.17
CA ILE A 57 -20.98 -9.70 -4.43
C ILE A 57 -20.72 -11.12 -4.92
N PRO A 58 -21.24 -11.53 -6.08
CA PRO A 58 -21.17 -12.92 -6.53
C PRO A 58 -19.80 -13.28 -7.13
N TRP A 59 -18.73 -13.27 -6.32
CA TRP A 59 -17.35 -13.54 -6.74
C TRP A 59 -17.20 -14.85 -7.51
N GLY A 60 -17.84 -15.91 -7.03
CA GLY A 60 -17.82 -17.22 -7.68
C GLY A 60 -18.38 -17.18 -9.10
N SER A 61 -19.45 -16.39 -9.35
CA SER A 61 -20.05 -16.24 -10.69
C SER A 61 -19.14 -15.48 -11.65
N TYR A 62 -18.25 -14.62 -11.13
CA TYR A 62 -17.24 -13.90 -11.91
C TYR A 62 -15.92 -14.68 -12.05
N GLY A 63 -15.80 -15.86 -11.42
CA GLY A 63 -14.57 -16.63 -11.37
C GLY A 63 -13.43 -15.93 -10.61
N ALA A 64 -13.78 -15.02 -9.69
CA ALA A 64 -12.81 -14.25 -8.92
C ALA A 64 -12.24 -15.09 -7.77
N GLU A 65 -10.98 -15.49 -7.89
CA GLU A 65 -10.28 -16.27 -6.86
C GLU A 65 -9.62 -15.38 -5.80
N TYR A 66 -9.06 -14.25 -6.21
CA TYR A 66 -8.39 -13.27 -5.36
C TYR A 66 -9.16 -11.96 -5.37
N VAL A 67 -9.45 -11.44 -4.19
CA VAL A 67 -10.14 -10.15 -4.01
C VAL A 67 -9.19 -9.19 -3.29
N VAL A 68 -9.02 -8.00 -3.83
CA VAL A 68 -8.33 -6.90 -3.14
C VAL A 68 -9.39 -6.04 -2.46
N GLU A 69 -9.36 -6.03 -1.12
CA GLU A 69 -10.23 -5.18 -0.30
C GLU A 69 -9.54 -3.83 -0.10
N SER A 70 -9.95 -2.82 -0.84
CA SER A 70 -9.36 -1.48 -0.83
C SER A 70 -10.33 -0.36 -0.40
N SER A 71 -11.51 -0.71 0.10
CA SER A 71 -12.50 0.25 0.57
C SER A 71 -12.09 1.04 1.83
N GLY A 72 -11.09 0.54 2.57
CA GLY A 72 -10.69 1.08 3.87
C GLY A 72 -11.69 0.84 5.00
N VAL A 73 -12.74 0.04 4.76
CA VAL A 73 -13.81 -0.25 5.74
C VAL A 73 -13.67 -1.64 6.35
N PHE A 74 -13.35 -2.64 5.53
CA PHE A 74 -13.29 -4.05 5.94
C PHE A 74 -11.86 -4.48 6.22
N THR A 75 -11.19 -3.83 7.18
CA THR A 75 -9.75 -3.96 7.46
C THR A 75 -9.39 -5.00 8.50
N THR A 76 -10.36 -5.79 9.00
CA THR A 76 -10.12 -6.91 9.92
C THR A 76 -10.39 -8.24 9.24
N THR A 77 -9.78 -9.31 9.74
CA THR A 77 -9.99 -10.68 9.25
C THR A 77 -11.47 -11.05 9.18
N GLU A 78 -12.22 -10.77 10.25
CA GLU A 78 -13.66 -11.04 10.31
C GLU A 78 -14.44 -10.31 9.22
N LYS A 79 -14.24 -9.00 9.09
CA LYS A 79 -14.95 -8.18 8.10
C LYS A 79 -14.58 -8.54 6.67
N ALA A 80 -13.30 -8.69 6.38
CA ALA A 80 -12.82 -9.05 5.06
C ALA A 80 -13.23 -10.47 4.64
N SER A 81 -13.44 -11.38 5.60
CA SER A 81 -13.94 -12.74 5.33
C SER A 81 -15.35 -12.77 4.73
N ALA A 82 -16.08 -11.64 4.74
CA ALA A 82 -17.37 -11.55 4.06
C ALA A 82 -17.24 -11.86 2.55
N HIS A 83 -16.15 -11.49 1.92
CA HIS A 83 -15.87 -11.80 0.51
C HIS A 83 -15.73 -13.31 0.23
N LEU A 84 -15.26 -14.09 1.21
CA LEU A 84 -15.09 -15.54 1.07
C LEU A 84 -16.43 -16.27 0.97
N LYS A 85 -17.51 -15.72 1.60
CA LYS A 85 -18.83 -16.32 1.60
C LYS A 85 -19.46 -16.42 0.20
N CYS A 86 -19.04 -15.54 -0.70
CA CYS A 86 -19.56 -15.46 -2.07
C CYS A 86 -18.60 -15.98 -3.14
N GLY A 87 -17.65 -16.83 -2.75
CA GLY A 87 -16.85 -17.61 -3.68
C GLY A 87 -15.43 -17.09 -3.94
N ALA A 88 -15.01 -16.01 -3.31
CA ALA A 88 -13.59 -15.65 -3.27
C ALA A 88 -12.80 -16.71 -2.49
N LYS A 89 -11.59 -17.06 -2.95
CA LYS A 89 -10.71 -18.00 -2.25
C LYS A 89 -9.76 -17.27 -1.30
N LYS A 90 -9.30 -16.09 -1.69
CA LYS A 90 -8.31 -15.29 -0.95
C LYS A 90 -8.70 -13.81 -0.98
N VAL A 91 -8.42 -13.13 0.13
CA VAL A 91 -8.64 -11.68 0.25
C VAL A 91 -7.34 -11.01 0.68
N VAL A 92 -6.96 -9.95 -0.03
CA VAL A 92 -5.83 -9.09 0.32
C VAL A 92 -6.35 -7.72 0.70
N ILE A 93 -6.17 -7.34 1.96
CA ILE A 93 -6.53 -6.02 2.48
C ILE A 93 -5.43 -5.04 2.08
N SER A 94 -5.78 -3.95 1.38
CA SER A 94 -4.84 -2.90 0.96
C SER A 94 -4.63 -1.82 2.03
N ALA A 95 -4.65 -2.21 3.29
CA ALA A 95 -4.44 -1.33 4.44
C ALA A 95 -3.82 -2.10 5.60
N LEU A 96 -3.33 -1.38 6.61
CA LEU A 96 -2.95 -1.98 7.88
C LEU A 96 -4.15 -2.70 8.51
N SER A 97 -3.95 -3.92 8.96
CA SER A 97 -4.95 -4.70 9.69
C SER A 97 -4.57 -4.82 11.18
N ALA A 98 -5.59 -4.93 12.02
CA ALA A 98 -5.39 -5.14 13.45
C ALA A 98 -5.07 -6.61 13.78
N ASP A 99 -5.53 -7.55 12.95
CA ASP A 99 -5.54 -8.99 13.24
C ASP A 99 -5.17 -9.88 12.04
N ALA A 100 -5.29 -9.39 10.79
CA ALA A 100 -4.84 -10.17 9.64
C ALA A 100 -3.31 -10.19 9.53
N PRO A 101 -2.71 -11.34 9.12
CA PRO A 101 -1.29 -11.41 8.84
C PRO A 101 -0.88 -10.37 7.81
N MET A 102 0.14 -9.57 8.10
CA MET A 102 0.64 -8.52 7.22
C MET A 102 1.90 -8.98 6.50
N PHE A 103 1.93 -8.76 5.18
CA PHE A 103 3.05 -9.11 4.32
C PHE A 103 3.56 -7.90 3.57
N VAL A 104 4.88 -7.79 3.51
CA VAL A 104 5.62 -6.84 2.70
C VAL A 104 6.57 -7.62 1.80
N VAL A 105 6.44 -7.44 0.50
CA VAL A 105 7.25 -8.14 -0.50
C VAL A 105 8.72 -7.71 -0.38
N GLY A 106 9.62 -8.67 -0.39
CA GLY A 106 11.05 -8.49 -0.11
C GLY A 106 11.41 -8.58 1.38
N VAL A 107 10.42 -8.62 2.27
CA VAL A 107 10.66 -8.64 3.72
C VAL A 107 10.24 -9.96 4.35
N ASN A 108 8.95 -10.29 4.26
CA ASN A 108 8.38 -11.43 4.97
C ASN A 108 7.34 -12.24 4.16
N GLU A 109 7.19 -12.01 2.86
CA GLU A 109 6.24 -12.72 1.99
C GLU A 109 6.42 -14.22 2.01
N LYS A 110 7.65 -14.68 2.28
CA LYS A 110 8.00 -16.12 2.38
C LYS A 110 7.31 -16.83 3.54
N ASN A 111 6.81 -16.09 4.52
CA ASN A 111 6.06 -16.62 5.65
C ASN A 111 4.58 -16.87 5.32
N TYR A 112 4.14 -16.57 4.11
CA TYR A 112 2.79 -16.86 3.67
C TYR A 112 2.54 -18.38 3.65
N ASN A 113 1.37 -18.77 4.15
CA ASN A 113 0.90 -20.14 4.17
C ASN A 113 -0.46 -20.24 3.46
N PRO A 114 -0.70 -21.28 2.62
CA PRO A 114 -1.96 -21.49 1.92
C PRO A 114 -3.21 -21.53 2.78
N SER A 115 -3.10 -21.84 4.07
CA SER A 115 -4.23 -21.80 5.02
C SER A 115 -4.71 -20.38 5.34
N MET A 116 -3.90 -19.35 5.04
CA MET A 116 -4.25 -17.94 5.28
C MET A 116 -5.16 -17.46 4.14
N ASN A 117 -6.45 -17.29 4.42
CA ASN A 117 -7.43 -16.85 3.43
C ASN A 117 -7.59 -15.34 3.37
N VAL A 118 -7.29 -14.63 4.46
CA VAL A 118 -7.28 -13.18 4.54
C VAL A 118 -5.91 -12.73 5.00
N VAL A 119 -5.30 -11.85 4.22
CA VAL A 119 -3.98 -11.25 4.52
C VAL A 119 -4.03 -9.74 4.24
N SER A 120 -3.05 -9.01 4.76
CA SER A 120 -2.90 -7.58 4.50
C SER A 120 -1.56 -7.32 3.81
N ASN A 121 -1.55 -6.39 2.83
CA ASN A 121 -0.33 -5.86 2.22
C ASN A 121 0.22 -4.65 2.98
N ALA A 122 -0.23 -4.43 4.22
CA ALA A 122 0.13 -3.28 5.05
C ALA A 122 -0.20 -1.92 4.37
N SER A 123 0.59 -0.87 4.58
CA SER A 123 0.41 0.44 3.95
C SER A 123 1.53 0.76 2.96
N CYS A 124 1.33 1.78 2.12
CA CYS A 124 2.36 2.28 1.21
C CYS A 124 3.61 2.73 1.96
N THR A 125 3.45 3.46 3.07
CA THR A 125 4.55 3.87 3.94
C THR A 125 5.28 2.66 4.54
N THR A 126 4.54 1.62 4.91
CA THR A 126 5.14 0.37 5.42
C THR A 126 5.95 -0.33 4.34
N ASN A 127 5.45 -0.37 3.11
CA ASN A 127 6.15 -0.99 1.99
C ASN A 127 7.42 -0.22 1.60
N CYS A 128 7.47 1.10 1.84
CA CYS A 128 8.69 1.87 1.70
C CYS A 128 9.67 1.61 2.86
N LEU A 129 9.19 1.73 4.10
CA LEU A 129 10.02 1.65 5.29
C LEU A 129 10.59 0.24 5.55
N ALA A 130 9.78 -0.81 5.40
CA ALA A 130 10.16 -2.12 5.91
C ALA A 130 11.34 -2.78 5.16
N PRO A 131 11.44 -2.75 3.82
CA PRO A 131 12.62 -3.25 3.12
C PRO A 131 13.90 -2.52 3.54
N LEU A 132 13.81 -1.22 3.68
CA LEU A 132 14.88 -0.32 4.06
C LEU A 132 15.36 -0.61 5.49
N ALA A 133 14.44 -0.58 6.45
CA ALA A 133 14.74 -0.85 7.85
C ALA A 133 15.26 -2.29 8.07
N LYS A 134 14.84 -3.25 7.24
CA LYS A 134 15.36 -4.62 7.25
C LYS A 134 16.85 -4.61 6.95
N VAL A 135 17.27 -3.97 5.88
CA VAL A 135 18.68 -3.91 5.49
C VAL A 135 19.52 -3.23 6.55
N VAL A 136 19.09 -2.06 7.03
CA VAL A 136 19.82 -1.34 8.08
C VAL A 136 19.95 -2.19 9.35
N HIS A 137 18.89 -2.93 9.70
CA HIS A 137 18.93 -3.77 10.88
C HIS A 137 19.83 -5.00 10.70
N GLU A 138 19.83 -5.62 9.53
CA GLU A 138 20.65 -6.79 9.22
C GLU A 138 22.13 -6.43 9.15
N GLU A 139 22.49 -5.24 8.60
CA GLU A 139 23.88 -4.83 8.41
C GLU A 139 24.47 -4.12 9.65
N PHE A 140 23.69 -3.26 10.32
CA PHE A 140 24.19 -2.38 11.37
C PHE A 140 23.53 -2.59 12.73
N GLY A 141 22.35 -3.17 12.77
CA GLY A 141 21.60 -3.37 14.00
C GLY A 141 20.92 -2.08 14.51
N ILE A 142 19.62 -1.93 14.21
CA ILE A 142 18.84 -0.80 14.75
C ILE A 142 18.63 -1.00 16.25
N VAL A 143 19.04 -0.02 17.05
CA VAL A 143 18.79 0.05 18.50
C VAL A 143 17.44 0.71 18.76
N GLU A 144 17.25 1.91 18.25
CA GLU A 144 15.99 2.65 18.25
C GLU A 144 15.94 3.62 17.07
N GLY A 145 14.75 4.02 16.65
CA GLY A 145 14.59 4.96 15.54
C GLY A 145 13.22 5.65 15.51
N LEU A 146 13.23 6.87 14.99
CA LEU A 146 12.04 7.66 14.74
C LEU A 146 11.87 7.85 13.24
N MET A 147 10.86 7.21 12.66
CA MET A 147 10.50 7.43 11.27
C MET A 147 9.58 8.63 11.14
N THR A 148 9.86 9.48 10.16
CA THR A 148 8.95 10.54 9.74
C THR A 148 8.63 10.38 8.26
N THR A 149 7.35 10.36 7.91
CA THR A 149 6.97 10.45 6.49
C THR A 149 6.35 11.82 6.21
N VAL A 150 6.82 12.47 5.16
CA VAL A 150 6.15 13.59 4.51
C VAL A 150 5.33 12.99 3.38
N HIS A 151 4.01 12.89 3.60
CA HIS A 151 3.11 12.08 2.81
C HIS A 151 2.26 12.96 1.90
N ALA A 152 2.19 12.59 0.62
CA ALA A 152 1.26 13.18 -0.33
C ALA A 152 -0.21 13.05 0.15
N THR A 153 -1.08 13.91 -0.37
CA THR A 153 -2.53 13.78 -0.17
C THR A 153 -3.04 12.53 -0.88
N THR A 154 -3.81 11.72 -0.17
CA THR A 154 -4.50 10.57 -0.76
C THR A 154 -6.01 10.82 -0.73
N ASP A 155 -6.77 10.12 -1.57
CA ASP A 155 -8.23 10.29 -1.66
C ASP A 155 -8.98 10.10 -0.35
N GLY A 156 -8.45 9.27 0.54
CA GLY A 156 -8.96 9.18 1.91
C GLY A 156 -8.86 10.49 2.68
N SER A 157 -7.96 11.39 2.27
CA SER A 157 -7.81 12.74 2.80
C SER A 157 -8.79 13.73 2.16
N LEU A 158 -9.25 13.48 0.93
CA LEU A 158 -10.22 14.32 0.22
C LEU A 158 -11.63 14.26 0.85
N LYS A 159 -11.99 13.19 1.53
CA LYS A 159 -13.23 13.11 2.33
C LYS A 159 -13.28 14.12 3.48
N THR A 160 -12.17 14.75 3.78
CA THR A 160 -11.98 15.69 4.88
C THR A 160 -11.61 17.10 4.41
N VAL A 161 -11.76 17.38 3.09
CA VAL A 161 -11.32 18.65 2.49
C VAL A 161 -12.06 19.85 3.08
N ASP A 162 -13.36 19.70 3.40
CA ASP A 162 -14.18 20.79 3.93
C ASP A 162 -15.26 20.30 4.91
N GLY A 163 -14.85 19.71 6.04
CA GLY A 163 -15.82 19.31 7.05
C GLY A 163 -15.23 18.65 8.29
N PRO A 164 -15.95 18.64 9.40
CA PRO A 164 -15.48 18.04 10.64
C PRO A 164 -15.30 16.52 10.47
N SER A 165 -14.09 16.05 10.68
CA SER A 165 -13.81 14.63 10.82
C SER A 165 -14.06 14.19 12.26
N MET A 166 -15.01 13.28 12.47
CA MET A 166 -15.30 12.72 13.80
C MET A 166 -14.16 11.83 14.34
N LYS A 167 -13.26 11.36 13.45
CA LYS A 167 -12.12 10.50 13.84
C LYS A 167 -10.83 11.29 14.03
N ASP A 168 -10.63 12.33 13.24
CA ASP A 168 -9.46 13.19 13.30
C ASP A 168 -9.85 14.61 12.93
N TRP A 169 -9.93 15.46 13.95
CA TRP A 169 -10.28 16.87 13.79
C TRP A 169 -9.35 17.62 12.83
N ARG A 170 -8.06 17.26 12.78
CA ARG A 170 -7.08 17.88 11.90
C ARG A 170 -7.34 17.54 10.43
N GLY A 171 -7.76 16.30 10.15
CA GLY A 171 -8.05 15.83 8.79
C GLY A 171 -9.16 16.63 8.08
N GLY A 172 -10.05 17.28 8.81
CA GLY A 172 -11.12 18.14 8.27
C GLY A 172 -10.70 19.57 7.94
N ARG A 173 -9.40 19.92 7.95
CA ARG A 173 -8.93 21.30 7.89
C ARG A 173 -8.25 21.68 6.57
N GLY A 174 -8.74 21.18 5.43
CA GLY A 174 -8.27 21.62 4.12
C GLY A 174 -6.84 21.18 3.80
N VAL A 175 -6.68 19.91 3.51
CA VAL A 175 -5.39 19.28 3.22
C VAL A 175 -4.64 19.88 2.03
N GLY A 176 -5.35 20.53 1.10
CA GLY A 176 -4.76 21.20 -0.06
C GLY A 176 -3.96 22.47 0.27
N GLN A 177 -4.03 22.96 1.51
CA GLN A 177 -3.40 24.23 1.93
C GLN A 177 -2.68 24.12 3.29
N ASN A 178 -2.71 22.96 3.92
CA ASN A 178 -2.16 22.76 5.26
C ASN A 178 -1.24 21.56 5.34
N ILE A 179 -0.27 21.60 6.25
CA ILE A 179 0.50 20.46 6.70
C ILE A 179 -0.24 19.83 7.87
N LEU A 180 -0.65 18.58 7.73
CA LEU A 180 -1.45 17.86 8.73
C LEU A 180 -0.63 16.79 9.42
N PRO A 181 -0.27 16.94 10.72
CA PRO A 181 0.32 15.85 11.50
C PRO A 181 -0.67 14.69 11.65
N SER A 182 -0.20 13.47 11.42
CA SER A 182 -0.99 12.25 11.53
C SER A 182 -0.16 11.12 12.15
N SER A 183 -0.81 10.14 12.74
CA SER A 183 -0.13 8.93 13.20
C SER A 183 0.07 7.93 12.05
N THR A 184 1.11 7.10 12.15
CA THR A 184 1.34 6.00 11.23
C THR A 184 1.68 4.72 11.98
N GLY A 185 1.16 3.58 11.52
CA GLY A 185 1.48 2.25 12.05
C GLY A 185 2.60 1.54 11.28
N ALA A 186 3.30 2.22 10.38
CA ALA A 186 4.26 1.62 9.46
C ALA A 186 5.40 0.84 10.16
N ALA A 187 5.80 1.27 11.35
CA ALA A 187 6.88 0.64 12.12
C ALA A 187 6.52 -0.75 12.71
N LYS A 188 5.26 -1.19 12.65
CA LYS A 188 4.80 -2.42 13.33
C LYS A 188 5.02 -3.72 12.54
N VAL A 189 5.41 -3.66 11.28
CA VAL A 189 5.44 -4.84 10.39
C VAL A 189 6.71 -5.69 10.53
N LEU A 190 7.78 -5.14 11.09
CA LEU A 190 9.01 -5.88 11.33
C LEU A 190 9.05 -6.38 12.77
N PRO A 191 8.79 -7.68 13.05
CA PRO A 191 8.80 -8.21 14.41
C PRO A 191 10.13 -7.96 15.15
N ALA A 192 11.26 -8.03 14.43
CA ALA A 192 12.58 -7.76 14.98
C ALA A 192 12.79 -6.31 15.46
N LEU A 193 11.98 -5.39 14.95
CA LEU A 193 12.03 -3.96 15.28
C LEU A 193 10.85 -3.50 16.15
N ASN A 194 10.02 -4.45 16.60
CA ASN A 194 8.91 -4.13 17.47
C ASN A 194 9.40 -3.48 18.79
N GLY A 195 8.88 -2.30 19.09
CA GLY A 195 9.32 -1.50 20.22
C GLY A 195 10.61 -0.70 20.00
N LYS A 196 11.32 -0.89 18.91
CA LYS A 196 12.54 -0.13 18.55
C LYS A 196 12.25 1.04 17.60
N LEU A 197 11.20 0.93 16.79
CA LEU A 197 10.80 1.96 15.85
C LEU A 197 9.46 2.58 16.24
N THR A 198 9.38 3.89 16.15
CA THR A 198 8.13 4.65 16.20
C THR A 198 8.05 5.57 15.00
N GLY A 199 6.86 6.14 14.71
CA GLY A 199 6.74 6.98 13.53
C GLY A 199 5.59 7.96 13.59
N MET A 200 5.76 9.04 12.81
CA MET A 200 4.74 10.05 12.57
C MET A 200 4.66 10.37 11.08
N ALA A 201 3.54 10.95 10.67
CA ALA A 201 3.31 11.39 9.30
C ALA A 201 2.94 12.87 9.26
N PHE A 202 3.43 13.58 8.26
CA PHE A 202 2.92 14.88 7.85
C PHE A 202 2.28 14.75 6.47
N ARG A 203 0.99 15.01 6.35
CA ARG A 203 0.34 15.12 5.06
C ARG A 203 0.56 16.52 4.51
N VAL A 204 1.00 16.59 3.25
CA VAL A 204 1.36 17.83 2.56
C VAL A 204 0.55 17.99 1.27
N PRO A 205 0.38 19.23 0.75
CA PRO A 205 -0.38 19.50 -0.47
C PRO A 205 0.36 19.07 -1.76
N THR A 206 0.76 17.81 -1.84
CA THR A 206 1.36 17.18 -3.03
C THR A 206 0.43 16.08 -3.52
N PRO A 207 0.15 15.97 -4.83
CA PRO A 207 -0.82 15.00 -5.32
C PRO A 207 -0.32 13.55 -5.20
N ASN A 208 0.95 13.30 -5.38
CA ASN A 208 1.55 11.96 -5.28
C ASN A 208 3.03 12.08 -4.92
N VAL A 209 3.67 10.96 -4.63
CA VAL A 209 5.04 10.74 -4.17
C VAL A 209 5.30 11.33 -2.78
N SER A 210 5.63 10.45 -1.89
CA SER A 210 5.91 10.69 -0.48
C SER A 210 7.38 10.39 -0.18
N VAL A 211 7.87 10.88 0.95
CA VAL A 211 9.25 10.62 1.41
C VAL A 211 9.27 10.02 2.81
N VAL A 212 10.15 9.05 3.01
CA VAL A 212 10.49 8.42 4.30
C VAL A 212 11.99 8.44 4.50
N ASP A 213 12.39 8.40 5.73
CA ASP A 213 13.79 8.50 6.18
C ASP A 213 14.37 7.14 6.64
N LEU A 214 15.38 6.51 5.92
CA LEU A 214 16.28 5.37 6.28
C LEU A 214 16.99 4.68 5.06
N PRO A 215 18.26 4.19 5.05
CA PRO A 215 18.95 3.60 3.89
C PRO A 215 19.15 2.07 3.97
N GLU A 216 19.75 1.38 3.16
CA GLU A 216 20.49 1.17 1.95
C GLU A 216 20.38 -0.30 1.49
N ALA A 217 20.19 -0.63 0.22
CA ALA A 217 20.57 -1.83 -0.55
C ALA A 217 19.68 -2.04 -1.79
N SER A 218 20.08 -1.42 -2.90
CA SER A 218 19.27 -1.41 -4.15
C SER A 218 19.57 -2.57 -5.09
N GLU A 219 20.71 -3.22 -4.94
CA GLU A 219 21.12 -4.34 -5.79
C GLU A 219 21.10 -5.68 -5.02
N GLY A 220 20.76 -6.76 -5.71
CA GLY A 220 20.66 -8.09 -5.10
C GLY A 220 19.22 -8.54 -4.85
N ALA A 221 18.95 -9.13 -3.69
CA ALA A 221 17.65 -9.75 -3.34
C ALA A 221 16.45 -8.78 -3.36
N LEU A 222 16.69 -7.48 -3.23
CA LEU A 222 15.66 -6.43 -3.21
C LEU A 222 15.59 -5.64 -4.52
N LYS A 223 16.23 -6.11 -5.58
CA LYS A 223 16.14 -5.48 -6.91
C LYS A 223 14.69 -5.36 -7.38
N GLY A 224 14.29 -4.16 -7.83
CA GLY A 224 12.92 -3.84 -8.20
C GLY A 224 12.00 -3.48 -7.03
N ILE A 225 12.47 -3.61 -5.78
CA ILE A 225 11.78 -3.19 -4.56
C ILE A 225 12.46 -1.95 -3.98
N LEU A 226 13.78 -2.01 -3.80
CA LEU A 226 14.60 -0.85 -3.45
C LEU A 226 15.25 -0.25 -4.69
N GLY A 227 15.44 1.06 -4.67
CA GLY A 227 16.19 1.85 -5.62
C GLY A 227 17.19 2.74 -4.92
N TYR A 228 18.07 3.34 -5.71
CA TYR A 228 19.10 4.26 -5.27
C TYR A 228 19.18 5.44 -6.24
N THR A 229 19.46 6.62 -5.73
CA THR A 229 19.79 7.80 -6.52
C THR A 229 20.81 8.67 -5.80
N ASP A 230 21.67 9.32 -6.57
CA ASP A 230 22.62 10.35 -6.15
C ASP A 230 22.49 11.62 -7.02
N GLU A 231 21.33 11.79 -7.63
CA GLU A 231 21.00 12.94 -8.48
C GLU A 231 20.28 14.04 -7.67
N ASP A 232 20.19 15.25 -8.25
CA ASP A 232 19.39 16.33 -7.68
C ASP A 232 17.93 16.18 -8.12
N ILE A 233 17.14 15.51 -7.29
CA ILE A 233 15.79 15.09 -7.61
C ILE A 233 14.73 15.72 -6.71
N VAL A 234 13.49 15.71 -7.20
CA VAL A 234 12.29 16.12 -6.46
C VAL A 234 11.18 15.08 -6.58
N SER A 235 10.13 15.20 -5.78
CA SER A 235 9.04 14.21 -5.71
C SER A 235 8.44 13.85 -7.09
N ASN A 236 8.31 14.80 -8.01
CA ASN A 236 7.71 14.55 -9.33
C ASN A 236 8.53 13.61 -10.23
N ASP A 237 9.83 13.47 -9.98
CA ASP A 237 10.72 12.59 -10.76
C ASP A 237 10.38 11.10 -10.53
N PHE A 238 9.68 10.80 -9.45
CA PHE A 238 9.30 9.44 -9.07
C PHE A 238 7.83 9.08 -9.33
N VAL A 239 7.08 9.97 -9.98
CA VAL A 239 5.69 9.65 -10.37
C VAL A 239 5.69 8.50 -11.37
N GLY A 240 5.01 7.40 -11.02
CA GLY A 240 4.98 6.18 -11.82
C GLY A 240 6.14 5.21 -11.56
N ASP A 241 6.99 5.46 -10.57
CA ASP A 241 8.04 4.50 -10.17
C ASP A 241 7.41 3.31 -9.44
N ALA A 242 7.68 2.11 -9.96
CA ALA A 242 7.12 0.88 -9.43
C ALA A 242 7.87 0.34 -8.18
N ARG A 243 9.01 0.91 -7.83
CA ARG A 243 9.77 0.49 -6.66
C ARG A 243 9.08 0.96 -5.37
N SER A 244 9.25 0.19 -4.32
CA SER A 244 8.66 0.50 -3.01
C SER A 244 9.38 1.64 -2.28
N SER A 245 10.68 1.80 -2.54
CA SER A 245 11.54 2.71 -1.80
C SER A 245 12.74 3.07 -2.66
N ILE A 246 13.03 4.35 -2.86
CA ILE A 246 14.20 4.84 -3.61
C ILE A 246 15.05 5.70 -2.67
N PHE A 247 16.18 5.17 -2.26
CA PHE A 247 17.10 5.84 -1.36
C PHE A 247 17.79 7.02 -2.05
N ASP A 248 17.81 8.17 -1.38
CA ASP A 248 18.40 9.41 -1.84
C ASP A 248 19.71 9.68 -1.09
N ALA A 249 20.82 9.36 -1.72
CA ALA A 249 22.14 9.49 -1.11
C ALA A 249 22.60 10.95 -0.95
N LYS A 250 22.00 11.90 -1.67
CA LYS A 250 22.31 13.32 -1.48
C LYS A 250 21.53 13.97 -0.36
N ALA A 251 20.37 13.46 -0.04
CA ALA A 251 19.51 14.00 1.02
C ALA A 251 19.80 13.40 2.39
N ASP A 252 20.68 12.41 2.48
CA ASP A 252 21.02 11.77 3.74
C ASP A 252 21.95 12.66 4.60
N ILE A 253 21.87 12.51 5.93
CA ILE A 253 22.67 13.29 6.88
C ILE A 253 23.21 12.35 7.97
N GLY A 254 24.53 12.12 7.94
CA GLY A 254 25.25 11.46 9.03
C GLY A 254 25.62 12.48 10.13
N LEU A 255 25.09 12.32 11.33
CA LEU A 255 25.47 13.15 12.47
C LEU A 255 26.65 12.55 13.26
N SER A 256 26.70 11.23 13.36
CA SER A 256 27.78 10.49 14.03
C SER A 256 27.85 9.07 13.48
N PHE A 257 28.83 8.27 13.92
CA PHE A 257 28.92 6.84 13.57
C PHE A 257 27.73 5.99 14.01
N SER A 258 26.88 6.51 14.89
CA SER A 258 25.72 5.80 15.43
C SER A 258 24.37 6.53 15.21
N PHE A 259 24.39 7.67 14.55
CA PHE A 259 23.19 8.43 14.24
C PHE A 259 23.19 8.94 12.80
N MET A 260 22.29 8.43 12.01
CA MET A 260 22.09 8.82 10.62
C MET A 260 20.63 9.21 10.40
N LYS A 261 20.40 10.20 9.56
CA LYS A 261 19.10 10.53 8.98
C LYS A 261 19.12 10.18 7.51
N LEU A 262 18.19 9.36 7.09
CA LEU A 262 18.21 8.73 5.79
C LEU A 262 16.89 8.98 5.07
N VAL A 263 16.97 9.32 3.81
CA VAL A 263 15.83 9.80 3.02
C VAL A 263 15.50 8.80 1.92
N SER A 264 14.22 8.43 1.78
CA SER A 264 13.78 7.56 0.69
C SER A 264 12.43 7.99 0.13
N TRP A 265 12.35 8.03 -1.19
CA TRP A 265 11.16 8.40 -1.96
C TRP A 265 10.33 7.17 -2.31
N TYR A 266 9.02 7.35 -2.46
CA TYR A 266 8.12 6.30 -2.95
C TYR A 266 6.88 6.90 -3.60
N ASP A 267 6.49 6.35 -4.74
CA ASP A 267 5.17 6.60 -5.29
C ASP A 267 4.15 5.81 -4.44
N ASN A 268 3.39 6.53 -3.62
CA ASN A 268 2.47 5.92 -2.66
C ASN A 268 1.25 5.25 -3.31
N GLU A 269 1.02 5.49 -4.59
CA GLU A 269 -0.06 4.88 -5.37
C GLU A 269 0.46 3.76 -6.26
N TRP A 270 1.34 4.08 -7.21
CA TRP A 270 1.83 3.12 -8.20
C TRP A 270 2.77 2.08 -7.60
N GLY A 271 3.76 2.50 -6.82
CA GLY A 271 4.68 1.58 -6.15
C GLY A 271 3.93 0.60 -5.25
N TYR A 272 2.98 1.10 -4.45
CA TYR A 272 2.17 0.25 -3.58
C TYR A 272 1.29 -0.73 -4.35
N SER A 273 0.67 -0.29 -5.43
CA SER A 273 -0.19 -1.13 -6.27
C SER A 273 0.56 -2.29 -6.89
N ASN A 274 1.80 -2.06 -7.33
CA ASN A 274 2.67 -3.13 -7.80
C ASN A 274 2.95 -4.17 -6.71
N ARG A 275 3.15 -3.75 -5.46
CA ARG A 275 3.36 -4.68 -4.34
C ARG A 275 2.14 -5.53 -4.02
N VAL A 276 0.93 -4.99 -4.13
CA VAL A 276 -0.31 -5.80 -4.01
C VAL A 276 -0.33 -6.91 -5.06
N LEU A 277 0.05 -6.60 -6.30
CA LEU A 277 0.11 -7.58 -7.39
C LEU A 277 1.19 -8.64 -7.14
N ASP A 278 2.37 -8.24 -6.70
CA ASP A 278 3.47 -9.15 -6.39
C ASP A 278 3.10 -10.10 -5.25
N LEU A 279 2.43 -9.60 -4.21
CA LEU A 279 1.94 -10.46 -3.12
C LEU A 279 0.93 -11.48 -3.62
N ILE A 280 -0.03 -11.07 -4.44
CA ILE A 280 -1.01 -11.99 -5.05
C ILE A 280 -0.30 -13.02 -5.95
N GLY A 281 0.67 -12.60 -6.74
CA GLY A 281 1.49 -13.49 -7.56
C GLY A 281 2.23 -14.52 -6.71
N HIS A 282 2.85 -14.09 -5.62
CA HIS A 282 3.50 -14.96 -4.66
C HIS A 282 2.52 -15.97 -4.02
N MET A 283 1.37 -15.48 -3.53
CA MET A 283 0.32 -16.34 -2.97
C MET A 283 -0.15 -17.40 -3.96
N ALA A 284 -0.36 -17.01 -5.23
CA ALA A 284 -0.78 -17.94 -6.28
C ALA A 284 0.27 -19.02 -6.56
N LEU A 285 1.55 -18.64 -6.60
CA LEU A 285 2.65 -19.59 -6.79
C LEU A 285 2.78 -20.57 -5.61
N VAL A 286 2.61 -20.10 -4.39
CA VAL A 286 2.64 -20.96 -3.20
C VAL A 286 1.43 -21.90 -3.20
N ASN A 287 0.23 -21.40 -3.48
CA ASN A 287 -1.00 -22.19 -3.52
C ASN A 287 -0.98 -23.26 -4.63
N SER A 288 -0.28 -23.02 -5.75
CA SER A 288 -0.20 -24.00 -6.86
C SER A 288 0.70 -25.20 -6.57
N LYS A 289 1.49 -25.15 -5.50
CA LYS A 289 2.42 -26.22 -5.08
C LYS A 289 1.80 -27.16 -4.04
N HIS A 290 0.60 -26.81 -3.58
CA HIS A 290 -0.16 -27.57 -2.57
C HIS A 290 -1.53 -27.96 -3.14
#